data_872d3f154aeac7075edfd02c27457c76
#
_entry.id   872d3f154aeac7075edfd02c27457c76
#
_cell.length_a   1.000
_cell.length_b   1.000
_cell.length_c   1.000
_cell.angle_alpha   90.00
_cell.angle_beta   90.00
_cell.angle_gamma   90.00
#
_symmetry.space_group_name_H-M   'P 1'
#
loop_
_entity.id
_entity.type
_entity.pdbx_description
1 polymer ?
#
loop_
_entity_poly.entity_id
_entity_poly.type
_entity_poly.pdbx_seq_one_letter_code
_entity_poly.pdbx_strand_id
1 'polypeptide(L)'
;MELKEMIAPYWSPEHNGVVIPLLNKVLDLKNLSDQPRNWWENKELAEQAGKEWMTKEDFHILYWQRNEINEILAEHGGDLLEGWFGSSSEYYYGINWIVHFGSGSCNSTGKSFSYLARGLVAL
;
A
#
# COMPACT_ATOMS: atom_id res chain seq x y z
N MET A 1 -24.13 -1.46 15.74
CA MET A 1 -22.79 -1.01 15.29
C MET A 1 -22.95 0.02 14.19
N GLU A 2 -22.29 1.13 14.32
CA GLU A 2 -22.33 2.17 13.31
C GLU A 2 -21.51 1.77 12.08
N LEU A 3 -21.87 2.28 10.91
CA LEU A 3 -21.16 2.01 9.66
C LEU A 3 -19.68 2.34 9.77
N LYS A 4 -19.33 3.45 10.39
CA LYS A 4 -17.95 3.88 10.61
C LYS A 4 -17.10 2.80 11.28
N GLU A 5 -17.65 2.13 12.28
CA GLU A 5 -16.95 1.04 12.98
C GLU A 5 -16.79 -0.19 12.10
N MET A 6 -17.79 -0.46 11.25
CA MET A 6 -17.78 -1.64 10.38
C MET A 6 -16.73 -1.55 9.28
N ILE A 7 -16.34 -0.33 8.88
CA ILE A 7 -15.38 -0.11 7.81
C ILE A 7 -14.01 0.36 8.32
N ALA A 8 -13.86 0.54 9.63
CA ALA A 8 -12.60 1.00 10.21
C ALA A 8 -11.51 -0.07 10.04
N PRO A 9 -10.28 0.36 9.70
CA PRO A 9 -9.17 -0.58 9.67
C PRO A 9 -8.87 -1.09 11.09
N TYR A 10 -8.36 -2.32 11.17
CA TYR A 10 -8.02 -2.92 12.47
C TYR A 10 -6.83 -3.87 12.34
N TRP A 11 -6.11 -4.03 13.45
CA TRP A 11 -4.98 -4.95 13.52
C TRP A 11 -5.45 -6.40 13.55
N SER A 12 -4.79 -7.26 12.80
CA SER A 12 -5.03 -8.70 12.81
C SER A 12 -3.74 -9.44 13.20
N PRO A 13 -3.66 -9.98 14.43
CA PRO A 13 -2.50 -10.78 14.83
C PRO A 13 -2.33 -12.02 13.95
N GLU A 14 -3.44 -12.61 13.53
CA GLU A 14 -3.44 -13.80 12.68
C GLU A 14 -2.73 -13.54 11.35
N HIS A 15 -2.95 -12.37 10.75
CA HIS A 15 -2.40 -12.00 9.45
C HIS A 15 -1.12 -11.16 9.57
N ASN A 16 -0.75 -10.75 10.78
CA ASN A 16 0.36 -9.84 11.04
C ASN A 16 0.29 -8.60 10.13
N GLY A 17 -0.88 -7.99 10.10
CA GLY A 17 -1.13 -6.84 9.24
C GLY A 17 -2.41 -6.10 9.63
N VAL A 18 -2.72 -5.08 8.86
CA VAL A 18 -3.89 -4.24 9.07
C VAL A 18 -4.99 -4.66 8.10
N VAL A 19 -6.11 -5.12 8.63
CA VAL A 19 -7.28 -5.44 7.80
C VAL A 19 -7.93 -4.15 7.35
N ILE A 20 -8.16 -4.05 6.05
CA ILE A 20 -8.84 -2.92 5.41
C ILE A 20 -10.20 -3.43 4.90
N PRO A 21 -11.27 -3.30 5.69
CA PRO A 21 -12.56 -3.89 5.30
C PRO A 21 -13.07 -3.39 3.95
N LEU A 22 -12.86 -2.12 3.64
CA LEU A 22 -13.31 -1.55 2.37
C LEU A 22 -12.65 -2.19 1.15
N LEU A 23 -11.46 -2.77 1.30
CA LEU A 23 -10.75 -3.47 0.23
C LEU A 23 -10.90 -4.99 0.33
N ASN A 24 -11.39 -5.49 1.46
CA ASN A 24 -11.39 -6.92 1.78
C ASN A 24 -9.97 -7.52 1.65
N LYS A 25 -8.98 -6.77 2.14
CA LYS A 25 -7.56 -7.12 2.06
C LYS A 25 -6.86 -6.81 3.36
N VAL A 26 -5.73 -7.45 3.55
CA VAL A 26 -4.81 -7.19 4.66
C VAL A 26 -3.62 -6.40 4.10
N LEU A 27 -3.36 -5.24 4.69
CA LEU A 27 -2.19 -4.44 4.37
C LEU A 27 -0.99 -4.97 5.15
N ASP A 28 0.11 -5.21 4.45
CA ASP A 28 1.35 -5.66 5.07
C ASP A 28 1.88 -4.66 6.09
N LEU A 29 2.51 -5.19 7.14
CA LEU A 29 3.16 -4.39 8.17
C LEU A 29 4.35 -3.60 7.61
N LYS A 30 5.09 -4.19 6.68
CA LYS A 30 6.31 -3.61 6.11
C LYS A 30 6.17 -3.37 4.61
N ASN A 31 7.00 -2.47 4.11
CA ASN A 31 7.15 -2.28 2.66
C ASN A 31 7.73 -3.55 2.02
N LEU A 32 7.52 -3.72 0.72
CA LEU A 32 8.08 -4.86 -0.02
C LEU A 32 9.60 -4.90 0.04
N SER A 33 10.24 -3.74 0.12
CA SER A 33 11.68 -3.60 0.31
C SER A 33 11.93 -2.43 1.26
N ASP A 34 13.01 -2.48 2.02
CA ASP A 34 13.46 -1.36 2.85
C ASP A 34 14.13 -0.26 2.02
N GLN A 35 14.37 -0.52 0.74
CA GLN A 35 14.95 0.41 -0.22
C GLN A 35 13.95 0.68 -1.33
N PRO A 36 13.91 1.90 -1.89
CA PRO A 36 13.17 2.15 -3.13
C PRO A 36 13.68 1.26 -4.26
N ARG A 37 12.76 0.72 -5.06
CA ARG A 37 13.05 -0.15 -6.19
C ARG A 37 12.29 0.34 -7.41
N ASN A 38 12.74 -0.04 -8.61
CA ASN A 38 12.02 0.29 -9.82
C ASN A 38 10.78 -0.60 -9.99
N TRP A 39 9.96 -0.30 -11.00
CA TRP A 39 8.68 -0.99 -11.18
C TRP A 39 8.83 -2.51 -11.35
N TRP A 40 9.80 -2.93 -12.16
CA TRP A 40 10.02 -4.36 -12.42
C TRP A 40 10.51 -5.10 -11.17
N GLU A 41 11.40 -4.48 -10.42
CA GLU A 41 11.90 -5.04 -9.17
C GLU A 41 10.79 -5.18 -8.13
N ASN A 42 9.95 -4.16 -7.98
CA ASN A 42 8.82 -4.21 -7.05
C ASN A 42 7.80 -5.28 -7.45
N LYS A 43 7.55 -5.42 -8.75
CA LYS A 43 6.65 -6.45 -9.26
C LYS A 43 7.16 -7.84 -8.91
N GLU A 44 8.45 -8.07 -9.12
CA GLU A 44 9.08 -9.35 -8.79
C GLU A 44 9.05 -9.63 -7.29
N LEU A 45 9.36 -8.62 -6.46
CA LEU A 45 9.30 -8.77 -5.00
C LEU A 45 7.89 -9.16 -4.53
N ALA A 46 6.87 -8.53 -5.07
CA ALA A 46 5.49 -8.86 -4.71
C ALA A 46 5.14 -10.29 -5.12
N GLU A 47 5.51 -10.70 -6.32
CA GLU A 47 5.26 -12.05 -6.82
C GLU A 47 5.96 -13.10 -5.95
N GLN A 48 7.24 -12.88 -5.62
CA GLN A 48 8.02 -13.78 -4.78
C GLN A 48 7.45 -13.89 -3.36
N ALA A 49 6.91 -12.81 -2.84
CA ALA A 49 6.30 -12.79 -1.52
C ALA A 49 4.86 -13.32 -1.51
N GLY A 50 4.28 -13.61 -2.66
CA GLY A 50 2.88 -14.03 -2.76
C GLY A 50 1.91 -12.93 -2.38
N LYS A 51 2.26 -11.68 -2.67
CA LYS A 51 1.48 -10.49 -2.32
C LYS A 51 0.95 -9.82 -3.58
N GLU A 52 -0.16 -9.09 -3.41
CA GLU A 52 -0.60 -8.14 -4.41
C GLU A 52 0.11 -6.82 -4.15
N TRP A 53 0.70 -6.23 -5.16
CA TRP A 53 1.29 -4.91 -5.01
C TRP A 53 0.18 -3.86 -5.12
N MET A 54 0.15 -2.92 -4.18
CA MET A 54 -0.87 -1.85 -4.10
C MET A 54 -1.13 -1.22 -5.46
N THR A 55 -2.41 -1.17 -5.84
CA THR A 55 -2.85 -0.48 -7.06
C THR A 55 -3.15 0.99 -6.75
N LYS A 56 -3.32 1.79 -7.79
CA LYS A 56 -3.78 3.17 -7.63
C LYS A 56 -5.16 3.24 -6.96
N GLU A 57 -6.03 2.29 -7.27
CA GLU A 57 -7.37 2.21 -6.68
C GLU A 57 -7.30 1.87 -5.19
N ASP A 58 -6.45 0.91 -4.81
CA ASP A 58 -6.20 0.61 -3.40
C ASP A 58 -5.74 1.86 -2.66
N PHE A 59 -4.84 2.63 -3.28
CA PHE A 59 -4.29 3.84 -2.67
C PHE A 59 -5.38 4.82 -2.24
N HIS A 60 -6.42 5.02 -3.03
CA HIS A 60 -7.47 5.99 -2.68
C HIS A 60 -8.16 5.63 -1.36
N ILE A 61 -8.40 4.36 -1.12
CA ILE A 61 -8.99 3.89 0.14
C ILE A 61 -7.97 4.02 1.27
N LEU A 62 -6.74 3.57 1.05
CA LEU A 62 -5.69 3.65 2.07
C LEU A 62 -5.39 5.10 2.46
N TYR A 63 -5.38 6.01 1.49
CA TYR A 63 -5.18 7.43 1.74
C TYR A 63 -6.29 8.02 2.60
N TRP A 64 -7.54 7.68 2.28
CA TRP A 64 -8.69 8.17 3.03
C TRP A 64 -8.64 7.74 4.50
N GLN A 65 -8.14 6.54 4.78
CA GLN A 65 -8.02 6.00 6.13
C GLN A 65 -6.59 6.05 6.69
N ARG A 66 -5.70 6.82 6.09
CA ARG A 66 -4.27 6.79 6.40
C ARG A 66 -3.93 7.10 7.86
N ASN A 67 -4.66 8.00 8.49
CA ASN A 67 -4.37 8.38 9.87
C ASN A 67 -4.59 7.21 10.81
N GLU A 68 -5.72 6.53 10.68
CA GLU A 68 -6.06 5.34 11.48
C GLU A 68 -5.11 4.20 11.19
N ILE A 69 -4.81 3.98 9.90
CA ILE A 69 -3.86 2.93 9.49
C ILE A 69 -2.48 3.18 10.05
N ASN A 70 -1.96 4.38 9.92
CA ASN A 70 -0.62 4.72 10.42
C ASN A 70 -0.53 4.63 11.94
N GLU A 71 -1.59 4.96 12.65
CA GLU A 71 -1.65 4.80 14.08
C GLU A 71 -1.49 3.32 14.48
N ILE A 72 -2.18 2.44 13.79
CA ILE A 72 -2.06 0.98 14.01
C ILE A 72 -0.65 0.48 13.64
N LEU A 73 -0.14 0.91 12.50
CA LEU A 73 1.21 0.52 12.05
C LEU A 73 2.27 0.95 13.06
N ALA A 74 2.17 2.18 13.58
CA ALA A 74 3.12 2.68 14.58
C ALA A 74 3.10 1.84 15.86
N GLU A 75 1.93 1.41 16.30
CA GLU A 75 1.79 0.56 17.49
C GLU A 75 2.47 -0.81 17.33
N HIS A 76 2.58 -1.29 16.11
CA HIS A 76 3.11 -2.63 15.80
C HIS A 76 4.49 -2.60 15.13
N GLY A 77 5.16 -1.45 15.13
CA GLY A 77 6.50 -1.32 14.56
C GLY A 77 6.54 -1.44 13.04
N GLY A 78 5.44 -1.11 12.38
CA GLY A 78 5.34 -1.18 10.92
C GLY A 78 5.92 0.04 10.22
N ASP A 79 6.09 -0.10 8.90
CA ASP A 79 6.46 1.02 8.04
C ASP A 79 5.22 1.86 7.77
N LEU A 80 5.30 3.16 8.06
CA LEU A 80 4.16 4.05 7.88
C LEU A 80 3.90 4.32 6.40
N LEU A 81 2.63 4.58 6.08
CA LEU A 81 2.23 5.04 4.76
C LEU A 81 2.45 6.56 4.72
N GLU A 82 3.57 6.98 4.18
CA GLU A 82 3.92 8.40 4.10
C GLU A 82 4.82 8.65 2.88
N GLY A 83 4.70 9.83 2.28
CA GLY A 83 5.48 10.18 1.11
C GLY A 83 5.07 9.46 -0.15
N TRP A 84 6.00 9.35 -1.08
CA TRP A 84 5.78 8.74 -2.38
C TRP A 84 5.91 7.23 -2.36
N PHE A 85 4.95 6.57 -3.00
CA PHE A 85 4.98 5.11 -3.23
C PHE A 85 4.74 4.84 -4.70
N GLY A 86 5.40 3.82 -5.23
CA GLY A 86 5.07 3.29 -6.54
C GLY A 86 3.83 2.41 -6.45
N SER A 87 2.93 2.52 -7.42
CA SER A 87 1.80 1.61 -7.55
C SER A 87 2.07 0.60 -8.65
N SER A 88 1.35 -0.53 -8.60
CA SER A 88 1.42 -1.53 -9.66
C SER A 88 0.67 -1.09 -10.92
N SER A 89 -0.16 -0.06 -10.81
CA SER A 89 -1.01 0.40 -11.91
C SER A 89 -0.18 1.05 -13.00
N GLU A 90 -0.34 0.55 -14.22
CA GLU A 90 0.32 1.11 -15.40
C GLU A 90 -0.54 2.24 -15.94
N TYR A 91 0.12 3.31 -16.39
CA TYR A 91 -0.54 4.42 -17.07
C TYR A 91 -0.43 4.25 -18.58
N TYR A 92 0.78 3.87 -19.02
CA TYR A 92 1.13 3.72 -20.42
C TYR A 92 2.35 2.81 -20.50
N TYR A 93 2.71 2.36 -21.70
CA TYR A 93 3.90 1.55 -21.89
C TYR A 93 5.13 2.23 -21.28
N GLY A 94 5.80 1.56 -20.37
CA GLY A 94 6.99 2.09 -19.70
C GLY A 94 6.71 3.13 -18.62
N ILE A 95 5.43 3.44 -18.32
CA ILE A 95 5.03 4.46 -17.36
C ILE A 95 4.01 3.88 -16.39
N ASN A 96 4.21 4.14 -15.09
CA ASN A 96 3.27 3.71 -14.05
C ASN A 96 2.82 4.89 -13.19
N TRP A 97 1.76 4.67 -12.41
CA TRP A 97 1.30 5.65 -11.45
C TRP A 97 2.11 5.58 -10.17
N ILE A 98 2.46 6.75 -9.63
CA ILE A 98 2.99 6.90 -8.28
C ILE A 98 2.01 7.74 -7.48
N VAL A 99 2.02 7.54 -6.16
CA VAL A 99 1.04 8.13 -5.25
C VAL A 99 1.73 8.72 -4.03
N HIS A 100 1.13 9.77 -3.46
CA HIS A 100 1.71 10.47 -2.31
C HIS A 100 0.75 10.45 -1.12
N PHE A 101 1.15 9.83 -0.04
CA PHE A 101 0.28 9.69 1.13
C PHE A 101 0.13 10.98 1.94
N GLY A 102 0.96 11.98 1.74
CA GLY A 102 0.82 13.26 2.43
C GLY A 102 -0.20 14.20 1.78
N SER A 103 -0.35 14.12 0.46
CA SER A 103 -1.18 15.06 -0.30
C SER A 103 -2.35 14.42 -1.02
N GLY A 104 -2.32 13.09 -1.19
CA GLY A 104 -3.31 12.38 -2.01
C GLY A 104 -3.02 12.47 -3.50
N SER A 105 -1.88 13.02 -3.89
CA SER A 105 -1.52 13.19 -5.30
C SER A 105 -1.26 11.86 -5.99
N CYS A 106 -1.67 11.78 -7.25
CA CYS A 106 -1.35 10.67 -8.15
C CYS A 106 -0.66 11.26 -9.37
N ASN A 107 0.56 10.82 -9.65
CA ASN A 107 1.33 11.26 -10.80
C ASN A 107 1.81 10.05 -11.60
N SER A 108 2.17 10.27 -12.85
CA SER A 108 2.79 9.23 -13.67
C SER A 108 4.29 9.43 -13.70
N THR A 109 5.02 8.32 -13.80
CA THR A 109 6.49 8.35 -13.86
C THR A 109 6.99 7.18 -14.69
N GLY A 110 8.25 7.29 -15.16
CA GLY A 110 8.87 6.16 -15.85
C GLY A 110 9.13 4.99 -14.90
N LYS A 111 8.95 3.79 -15.41
CA LYS A 111 9.13 2.56 -14.63
C LYS A 111 10.57 2.34 -14.13
N SER A 112 11.54 3.03 -14.72
CA SER A 112 12.94 2.93 -14.30
C SER A 112 13.27 3.71 -13.03
N PHE A 113 12.39 4.62 -12.60
CA PHE A 113 12.60 5.34 -11.36
C PHE A 113 12.23 4.46 -10.17
N SER A 114 12.86 4.71 -9.03
CA SER A 114 12.73 3.87 -7.84
C SER A 114 11.81 4.51 -6.81
N TYR A 115 10.90 3.69 -6.26
CA TYR A 115 9.96 4.10 -5.20
C TYR A 115 9.76 2.94 -4.24
N LEU A 116 9.33 3.28 -3.02
CA LEU A 116 8.86 2.28 -2.08
C LEU A 116 7.56 1.67 -2.59
N ALA A 117 7.28 0.45 -2.19
CA ALA A 117 6.07 -0.27 -2.58
C ALA A 117 5.50 -1.04 -1.38
N ARG A 118 4.19 -1.21 -1.38
CA ARG A 118 3.48 -1.90 -0.30
C ARG A 118 2.67 -3.06 -0.86
N GLY A 119 2.70 -4.17 -0.14
CA GLY A 119 1.95 -5.36 -0.49
C GLY A 119 0.65 -5.48 0.30
N LEU A 120 -0.33 -6.17 -0.30
CA LEU A 120 -1.58 -6.54 0.32
C LEU A 120 -1.86 -8.00 0.03
N VAL A 121 -2.75 -8.61 0.82
CA VAL A 121 -3.18 -9.99 0.62
C VAL A 121 -4.70 -10.02 0.72
N ALA A 122 -5.36 -10.78 -0.15
CA ALA A 122 -6.81 -10.96 -0.06
C ALA A 122 -7.17 -11.58 1.29
N LEU A 123 -8.22 -11.07 1.89
CA LEU A 123 -8.71 -11.54 3.18
C LEU A 123 -9.39 -12.90 3.06
#